data_b532b90fe0532debda9e38dda134b101
#
_entry.id   b532b90fe0532debda9e38dda134b101
#
_cell.length_a   1.000
_cell.length_b   1.000
_cell.length_c   1.000
_cell.angle_alpha   90.00
_cell.angle_beta   90.00
_cell.angle_gamma   90.00
#
_symmetry.space_group_name_H-M   'P 1'
#
loop_
_entity.id
_entity.type
_entity.pdbx_description
1 polymer ?
#
loop_
_entity_poly.entity_id
_entity_poly.type
_entity_poly.pdbx_seq_one_letter_code
_entity_poly.pdbx_strand_id
1 'polypeptide(L)'
;MGLGYIGLPTAIIAAKHGVQVTGVDINPKVVEMTNQGHLHIVEPGMEEMLQDVVRSGALHASTTPEVSDAYFMVVPTPFKGNHEPDISYVEAATRAVIPFLKEGDLYVIESTSPVGTTDKMAKLIFELRPELRGRIHIAYCPERVLPGNVIYELVHNDRVIGGMDEASTDKAIAFYSQFVQGTLHRTNCKTAEMCKLTENSSRDVQIAFANELSLICVKAGINVWELIALANKHPRVNILQPGCGVGGHCIAVDPYFLTADFPVESQLIAKAREINNYKAFWCAEKVENAMLRFELENHRKPTVAMMGLAFKPNIDDLRESPAKYITTKVMQSCNNADILVVEPNVKEHNVFKLTDYREAYDRADIVVFLTAHDPFKTLPRRDDKIILDFCGIYK
;
A
#
# COMPACT_ATOMS: atom_id res chain seq x y z
N MET A 1 19.06 -0.39 4.52
CA MET A 1 18.94 0.93 3.88
C MET A 1 17.45 1.26 3.79
N GLY A 2 17.00 2.33 4.47
CA GLY A 2 15.61 2.70 4.69
C GLY A 2 15.02 2.09 5.96
N LEU A 3 14.58 2.94 6.90
CA LEU A 3 13.96 2.54 8.16
C LEU A 3 12.46 2.90 8.19
N GLY A 4 11.77 2.77 7.04
CA GLY A 4 10.32 2.98 6.93
C GLY A 4 9.49 1.80 7.49
N TYR A 5 8.22 1.74 7.03
CA TYR A 5 7.23 0.74 7.47
C TYR A 5 7.62 -0.73 7.26
N ILE A 6 8.62 -1.00 6.42
CA ILE A 6 9.14 -2.35 6.18
C ILE A 6 10.55 -2.49 6.76
N GLY A 7 11.44 -1.53 6.49
CA GLY A 7 12.85 -1.66 6.87
C GLY A 7 13.09 -1.67 8.38
N LEU A 8 12.36 -0.85 9.15
CA LEU A 8 12.52 -0.84 10.61
C LEU A 8 12.02 -2.16 11.25
N PRO A 9 10.82 -2.68 10.91
CA PRO A 9 10.40 -4.00 11.41
C PRO A 9 11.35 -5.14 11.02
N THR A 10 11.83 -5.18 9.78
CA THR A 10 12.80 -6.19 9.32
C THR A 10 14.10 -6.10 10.13
N ALA A 11 14.62 -4.88 10.38
CA ALA A 11 15.79 -4.65 11.19
C ALA A 11 15.62 -5.15 12.65
N ILE A 12 14.47 -4.85 13.27
CA ILE A 12 14.13 -5.29 14.62
C ILE A 12 14.08 -6.84 14.69
N ILE A 13 13.38 -7.47 13.75
CA ILE A 13 13.24 -8.93 13.74
C ILE A 13 14.58 -9.62 13.53
N ALA A 14 15.40 -9.17 12.59
CA ALA A 14 16.74 -9.69 12.38
C ALA A 14 17.62 -9.54 13.65
N ALA A 15 17.59 -8.36 14.28
CA ALA A 15 18.33 -8.10 15.50
C ALA A 15 17.88 -9.01 16.67
N LYS A 16 16.57 -9.23 16.83
CA LYS A 16 16.04 -10.18 17.85
C LYS A 16 16.51 -11.61 17.65
N HIS A 17 16.85 -11.98 16.42
CA HIS A 17 17.34 -13.33 16.10
C HIS A 17 18.87 -13.41 16.02
N GLY A 18 19.57 -12.43 16.63
CA GLY A 18 21.02 -12.48 16.83
C GLY A 18 21.84 -11.86 15.69
N VAL A 19 21.23 -11.21 14.73
CA VAL A 19 21.94 -10.44 13.70
C VAL A 19 22.35 -9.08 14.27
N GLN A 20 23.61 -8.67 14.06
CA GLN A 20 24.02 -7.29 14.33
C GLN A 20 23.56 -6.40 13.18
N VAL A 21 22.73 -5.41 13.47
CA VAL A 21 22.07 -4.60 12.45
C VAL A 21 22.45 -3.13 12.57
N THR A 22 22.94 -2.55 11.47
CA THR A 22 23.01 -1.10 11.28
C THR A 22 21.84 -0.66 10.40
N GLY A 23 20.84 0.00 11.00
CA GLY A 23 19.74 0.60 10.27
C GLY A 23 20.15 1.95 9.67
N VAL A 24 20.03 2.12 8.35
CA VAL A 24 20.45 3.37 7.71
C VAL A 24 19.26 4.11 7.14
N ASP A 25 19.10 5.38 7.53
CA ASP A 25 18.08 6.26 6.98
C ASP A 25 18.63 7.67 6.71
N ILE A 26 18.24 8.30 5.62
CA ILE A 26 18.69 9.65 5.27
C ILE A 26 18.09 10.73 6.17
N ASN A 27 17.00 10.41 6.90
CA ASN A 27 16.34 11.33 7.81
C ASN A 27 16.96 11.23 9.22
N PRO A 28 17.70 12.28 9.67
CA PRO A 28 18.34 12.26 10.98
C PRO A 28 17.38 12.07 12.16
N LYS A 29 16.11 12.53 12.01
CA LYS A 29 15.08 12.36 13.05
C LYS A 29 14.68 10.89 13.21
N VAL A 30 14.56 10.16 12.10
CA VAL A 30 14.28 8.72 12.12
C VAL A 30 15.41 7.97 12.81
N VAL A 31 16.65 8.32 12.48
CA VAL A 31 17.86 7.74 13.11
C VAL A 31 17.88 8.01 14.61
N GLU A 32 17.65 9.27 15.02
CA GLU A 32 17.61 9.66 16.43
C GLU A 32 16.52 8.90 17.21
N MET A 33 15.29 8.91 16.71
CA MET A 33 14.16 8.20 17.34
C MET A 33 14.46 6.70 17.48
N THR A 34 14.96 6.08 16.41
CA THR A 34 15.32 4.65 16.44
C THR A 34 16.38 4.37 17.51
N ASN A 35 17.44 5.16 17.61
CA ASN A 35 18.50 5.00 18.63
C ASN A 35 18.00 5.27 20.05
N GLN A 36 16.95 6.06 20.22
CA GLN A 36 16.27 6.27 21.51
C GLN A 36 15.25 5.18 21.85
N GLY A 37 15.01 4.21 20.96
CA GLY A 37 14.01 3.16 21.13
C GLY A 37 12.59 3.65 20.91
N HIS A 38 12.38 4.74 20.15
CA HIS A 38 11.08 5.29 19.84
C HIS A 38 10.69 5.03 18.38
N LEU A 39 9.44 4.63 18.18
CA LEU A 39 8.87 4.42 16.85
C LEU A 39 8.45 5.74 16.20
N HIS A 40 8.70 5.85 14.90
CA HIS A 40 8.15 6.90 14.03
C HIS A 40 7.02 6.36 13.11
N ILE A 41 6.67 5.08 13.28
CA ILE A 41 5.57 4.39 12.57
C ILE A 41 4.65 3.76 13.61
N VAL A 42 3.39 3.52 13.24
CA VAL A 42 2.40 2.90 14.12
C VAL A 42 2.30 1.41 13.81
N GLU A 43 2.80 0.57 14.74
CA GLU A 43 2.69 -0.89 14.64
C GLU A 43 2.58 -1.47 16.07
N PRO A 44 1.50 -2.21 16.38
CA PRO A 44 1.30 -2.74 17.73
C PRO A 44 2.43 -3.66 18.21
N GLY A 45 2.86 -3.45 19.46
CA GLY A 45 3.86 -4.31 20.11
C GLY A 45 5.31 -4.14 19.64
N MET A 46 5.57 -3.26 18.66
CA MET A 46 6.91 -3.11 18.08
C MET A 46 7.83 -2.23 18.91
N GLU A 47 7.30 -1.27 19.69
CA GLU A 47 8.14 -0.33 20.46
C GLU A 47 8.97 -1.00 21.53
N GLU A 48 8.40 -1.94 22.29
CA GLU A 48 9.14 -2.73 23.29
C GLU A 48 10.25 -3.54 22.63
N MET A 49 9.95 -4.14 21.47
CA MET A 49 10.96 -4.92 20.72
C MET A 49 12.12 -4.03 20.24
N LEU A 50 11.82 -2.82 19.76
CA LEU A 50 12.84 -1.84 19.37
C LEU A 50 13.72 -1.46 20.56
N GLN A 51 13.11 -1.14 21.71
CA GLN A 51 13.84 -0.80 22.93
C GLN A 51 14.81 -1.92 23.37
N ASP A 52 14.36 -3.16 23.29
CA ASP A 52 15.17 -4.32 23.66
C ASP A 52 16.40 -4.48 22.75
N VAL A 53 16.22 -4.42 21.43
CA VAL A 53 17.34 -4.60 20.48
C VAL A 53 18.30 -3.41 20.46
N VAL A 54 17.81 -2.20 20.71
CA VAL A 54 18.67 -1.02 20.86
C VAL A 54 19.47 -1.08 22.18
N ARG A 55 18.80 -1.41 23.29
CA ARG A 55 19.44 -1.54 24.61
C ARG A 55 20.52 -2.64 24.64
N SER A 56 20.27 -3.75 23.95
CA SER A 56 21.26 -4.84 23.84
C SER A 56 22.43 -4.50 22.90
N GLY A 57 22.32 -3.42 22.11
CA GLY A 57 23.29 -3.07 21.08
C GLY A 57 23.19 -3.92 19.81
N ALA A 58 22.16 -4.76 19.67
CA ALA A 58 21.97 -5.58 18.48
C ALA A 58 21.47 -4.75 17.26
N LEU A 59 20.82 -3.60 17.51
CA LEU A 59 20.42 -2.64 16.49
C LEU A 59 20.92 -1.24 16.87
N HIS A 60 21.58 -0.58 15.94
CA HIS A 60 21.79 0.86 15.98
C HIS A 60 21.44 1.51 14.63
N ALA A 61 21.12 2.78 14.62
CA ALA A 61 20.78 3.51 13.42
C ALA A 61 21.85 4.57 13.10
N SER A 62 22.09 4.79 11.79
CA SER A 62 23.05 5.76 11.25
C SER A 62 22.49 6.46 10.03
N THR A 63 23.02 7.62 9.67
CA THR A 63 22.72 8.28 8.40
C THR A 63 23.60 7.80 7.25
N THR A 64 24.63 7.03 7.54
CA THR A 64 25.59 6.50 6.56
C THR A 64 25.75 4.98 6.75
N PRO A 65 25.93 4.23 5.64
CA PRO A 65 26.19 2.80 5.73
C PRO A 65 27.59 2.51 6.31
N GLU A 66 27.75 1.29 6.81
CA GLU A 66 28.97 0.76 7.39
C GLU A 66 29.36 -0.56 6.73
N VAL A 67 30.60 -1.03 6.94
CA VAL A 67 31.05 -2.34 6.47
C VAL A 67 30.22 -3.44 7.12
N SER A 68 29.59 -4.26 6.32
CA SER A 68 28.67 -5.33 6.75
C SER A 68 28.87 -6.56 5.86
N ASP A 69 28.27 -7.68 6.24
CA ASP A 69 28.28 -8.92 5.46
C ASP A 69 27.03 -9.04 4.55
N ALA A 70 26.00 -8.21 4.83
CA ALA A 70 24.77 -8.17 4.05
C ALA A 70 24.17 -6.75 4.01
N TYR A 71 23.62 -6.37 2.85
CA TYR A 71 23.02 -5.06 2.59
C TYR A 71 21.63 -5.22 2.00
N PHE A 72 20.63 -4.61 2.64
CA PHE A 72 19.23 -4.68 2.25
C PHE A 72 18.71 -3.32 1.81
N MET A 73 18.21 -3.24 0.57
CA MET A 73 17.60 -2.03 0.00
C MET A 73 16.11 -2.07 0.24
N VAL A 74 15.63 -1.27 1.21
CA VAL A 74 14.22 -1.22 1.68
C VAL A 74 13.73 0.23 1.62
N VAL A 75 13.96 0.86 0.48
CA VAL A 75 13.66 2.26 0.22
C VAL A 75 12.38 2.42 -0.59
N PRO A 76 11.71 3.59 -0.56
CA PRO A 76 10.52 3.83 -1.36
C PRO A 76 10.80 3.70 -2.88
N THR A 77 9.78 3.24 -3.62
CA THR A 77 9.76 3.18 -5.08
C THR A 77 8.48 3.84 -5.60
N PRO A 78 8.37 5.18 -5.52
CA PRO A 78 7.20 5.90 -6.01
C PRO A 78 7.14 5.88 -7.54
N PHE A 79 6.07 6.41 -8.10
CA PHE A 79 6.02 6.75 -9.51
C PHE A 79 6.27 8.25 -9.73
N LYS A 80 6.70 8.62 -10.93
CA LYS A 80 6.90 10.01 -11.39
C LYS A 80 6.20 10.22 -12.73
N GLY A 81 5.93 11.50 -13.06
CA GLY A 81 5.32 11.87 -14.34
C GLY A 81 4.02 11.12 -14.62
N ASN A 82 3.95 10.43 -15.74
CA ASN A 82 2.80 9.63 -16.18
C ASN A 82 2.81 8.22 -15.58
N HIS A 83 2.97 8.09 -14.26
CA HIS A 83 3.03 6.81 -13.53
C HIS A 83 4.23 5.93 -13.89
N GLU A 84 5.33 6.53 -14.36
CA GLU A 84 6.57 5.79 -14.55
C GLU A 84 7.22 5.43 -13.20
N PRO A 85 7.73 4.19 -13.02
CA PRO A 85 8.41 3.79 -11.80
C PRO A 85 9.65 4.65 -11.52
N ASP A 86 9.83 5.11 -10.29
CA ASP A 86 11.03 5.81 -9.85
C ASP A 86 11.93 4.93 -9.00
N ILE A 87 12.95 4.34 -9.62
CA ILE A 87 13.97 3.52 -8.95
C ILE A 87 15.18 4.32 -8.47
N SER A 88 15.15 5.66 -8.57
CA SER A 88 16.28 6.51 -8.18
C SER A 88 16.68 6.36 -6.73
N TYR A 89 15.71 6.07 -5.84
CA TYR A 89 15.99 5.79 -4.43
C TYR A 89 16.76 4.47 -4.24
N VAL A 90 16.42 3.43 -5.00
CA VAL A 90 17.14 2.14 -4.98
C VAL A 90 18.55 2.35 -5.52
N GLU A 91 18.70 3.11 -6.61
CA GLU A 91 20.01 3.43 -7.19
C GLU A 91 20.86 4.25 -6.19
N ALA A 92 20.31 5.26 -5.54
CA ALA A 92 21.01 6.07 -4.55
C ALA A 92 21.46 5.23 -3.34
N ALA A 93 20.58 4.37 -2.82
CA ALA A 93 20.92 3.44 -1.73
C ALA A 93 22.02 2.46 -2.16
N THR A 94 21.95 1.94 -3.40
CA THR A 94 22.98 1.06 -3.98
C THR A 94 24.32 1.79 -4.06
N ARG A 95 24.34 3.00 -4.60
CA ARG A 95 25.58 3.81 -4.69
C ARG A 95 26.21 4.07 -3.32
N ALA A 96 25.37 4.29 -2.30
CA ALA A 96 25.85 4.52 -0.94
C ALA A 96 26.56 3.31 -0.33
N VAL A 97 26.13 2.07 -0.66
CA VAL A 97 26.74 0.84 -0.10
C VAL A 97 27.91 0.31 -0.93
N ILE A 98 28.03 0.68 -2.20
CA ILE A 98 29.09 0.18 -3.10
C ILE A 98 30.51 0.34 -2.52
N PRO A 99 30.90 1.46 -1.86
CA PRO A 99 32.23 1.61 -1.26
C PRO A 99 32.54 0.59 -0.15
N PHE A 100 31.51 0.04 0.48
CA PHE A 100 31.63 -0.86 1.63
C PHE A 100 31.55 -2.34 1.25
N LEU A 101 31.11 -2.65 -0.01
CA LEU A 101 30.98 -4.02 -0.48
C LEU A 101 32.35 -4.73 -0.58
N LYS A 102 32.39 -5.98 -0.13
CA LYS A 102 33.55 -6.86 -0.21
C LYS A 102 33.18 -8.23 -0.74
N GLU A 103 34.17 -9.05 -1.08
CA GLU A 103 33.97 -10.42 -1.52
C GLU A 103 33.21 -11.24 -0.49
N GLY A 104 32.22 -12.01 -0.93
CA GLY A 104 31.34 -12.84 -0.13
C GLY A 104 30.10 -12.13 0.43
N ASP A 105 29.99 -10.81 0.29
CA ASP A 105 28.83 -10.06 0.78
C ASP A 105 27.52 -10.43 0.05
N LEU A 106 26.43 -10.26 0.76
CA LEU A 106 25.07 -10.40 0.26
C LEU A 106 24.46 -9.02 0.02
N TYR A 107 23.96 -8.75 -1.20
CA TYR A 107 23.18 -7.57 -1.55
C TYR A 107 21.77 -8.00 -1.92
N VAL A 108 20.74 -7.45 -1.25
CA VAL A 108 19.32 -7.79 -1.48
C VAL A 108 18.50 -6.54 -1.70
N ILE A 109 17.61 -6.58 -2.68
CA ILE A 109 16.56 -5.59 -2.85
C ILE A 109 15.25 -6.18 -2.31
N GLU A 110 14.63 -5.50 -1.32
CA GLU A 110 13.29 -5.81 -0.81
C GLU A 110 12.23 -4.82 -1.34
N SER A 111 12.66 -3.63 -1.77
CA SER A 111 11.77 -2.60 -2.36
C SER A 111 11.02 -3.16 -3.55
N THR A 112 9.69 -2.93 -3.62
CA THR A 112 8.91 -3.25 -4.82
C THR A 112 9.49 -2.54 -6.02
N SER A 113 9.83 -3.28 -7.06
CA SER A 113 10.61 -2.76 -8.18
C SER A 113 10.12 -3.29 -9.52
N PRO A 114 10.29 -2.53 -10.62
CA PRO A 114 10.11 -3.03 -11.97
C PRO A 114 11.01 -4.24 -12.25
N VAL A 115 10.57 -5.10 -13.17
CA VAL A 115 11.33 -6.31 -13.57
C VAL A 115 12.66 -5.91 -14.19
N GLY A 116 13.74 -6.52 -13.71
CA GLY A 116 15.12 -6.24 -14.13
C GLY A 116 15.80 -5.11 -13.33
N THR A 117 15.18 -4.61 -12.27
CA THR A 117 15.84 -3.63 -11.37
C THR A 117 17.07 -4.22 -10.71
N THR A 118 17.01 -5.49 -10.27
CA THR A 118 18.16 -6.17 -9.68
C THR A 118 19.31 -6.30 -10.66
N ASP A 119 19.04 -6.63 -11.94
CA ASP A 119 20.05 -6.66 -13.00
C ASP A 119 20.70 -5.28 -13.22
N LYS A 120 19.88 -4.20 -13.19
CA LYS A 120 20.39 -2.81 -13.34
C LYS A 120 21.31 -2.44 -12.17
N MET A 121 20.94 -2.80 -10.93
CA MET A 121 21.79 -2.53 -9.76
C MET A 121 23.07 -3.36 -9.77
N ALA A 122 22.99 -4.63 -10.16
CA ALA A 122 24.17 -5.48 -10.34
C ALA A 122 25.13 -4.90 -11.38
N LYS A 123 24.61 -4.43 -12.53
CA LYS A 123 25.40 -3.75 -13.54
C LYS A 123 26.09 -2.51 -12.98
N LEU A 124 25.38 -1.66 -12.24
CA LEU A 124 25.92 -0.48 -11.58
C LEU A 124 27.05 -0.83 -10.60
N ILE A 125 26.86 -1.86 -9.77
CA ILE A 125 27.89 -2.33 -8.83
C ILE A 125 29.14 -2.76 -9.58
N PHE A 126 28.98 -3.57 -10.62
CA PHE A 126 30.13 -4.12 -11.39
C PHE A 126 30.77 -3.10 -12.36
N GLU A 127 30.10 -2.01 -12.69
CA GLU A 127 30.73 -0.88 -13.38
C GLU A 127 31.64 -0.07 -12.46
N LEU A 128 31.24 0.12 -11.20
CA LEU A 128 32.00 0.89 -10.20
C LEU A 128 33.02 0.04 -9.45
N ARG A 129 32.77 -1.26 -9.29
CA ARG A 129 33.63 -2.23 -8.59
C ARG A 129 33.77 -3.53 -9.43
N PRO A 130 34.51 -3.47 -10.54
CA PRO A 130 34.63 -4.62 -11.47
C PRO A 130 35.19 -5.88 -10.81
N GLU A 131 36.02 -5.73 -9.80
CA GLU A 131 36.65 -6.82 -9.05
C GLU A 131 35.66 -7.66 -8.24
N LEU A 132 34.46 -7.13 -7.97
CA LEU A 132 33.40 -7.84 -7.24
C LEU A 132 32.54 -8.73 -8.13
N ARG A 133 32.73 -8.70 -9.45
CA ARG A 133 31.95 -9.52 -10.39
C ARG A 133 32.19 -11.02 -10.11
N GLY A 134 31.07 -11.72 -9.81
CA GLY A 134 31.10 -13.14 -9.44
C GLY A 134 31.68 -13.42 -8.05
N ARG A 135 31.89 -12.39 -7.23
CA ARG A 135 32.44 -12.51 -5.89
C ARG A 135 31.48 -12.05 -4.79
N ILE A 136 30.38 -11.39 -5.13
CA ILE A 136 29.30 -11.04 -4.22
C ILE A 136 28.02 -11.74 -4.65
N HIS A 137 27.11 -11.88 -3.69
CA HIS A 137 25.81 -12.51 -3.90
C HIS A 137 24.73 -11.43 -4.03
N ILE A 138 23.93 -11.48 -5.10
CA ILE A 138 22.89 -10.50 -5.38
C ILE A 138 21.55 -11.21 -5.49
N ALA A 139 20.54 -10.73 -4.74
CA ALA A 139 19.22 -11.32 -4.72
C ALA A 139 18.11 -10.26 -4.62
N TYR A 140 16.91 -10.68 -4.91
CA TYR A 140 15.67 -9.95 -4.69
C TYR A 140 14.73 -10.78 -3.79
N CYS A 141 14.13 -10.13 -2.80
CA CYS A 141 13.14 -10.76 -1.93
C CYS A 141 12.03 -9.75 -1.60
N PRO A 142 10.91 -9.75 -2.33
CA PRO A 142 9.85 -8.76 -2.12
C PRO A 142 9.19 -8.91 -0.75
N GLU A 143 8.89 -7.78 -0.13
CA GLU A 143 8.09 -7.78 1.09
C GLU A 143 6.58 -7.93 0.76
N ARG A 144 5.87 -8.74 1.58
CA ARG A 144 4.47 -9.15 1.32
C ARG A 144 3.59 -9.02 2.56
N VAL A 145 3.98 -8.17 3.53
CA VAL A 145 3.24 -7.98 4.78
C VAL A 145 2.17 -6.90 4.68
N LEU A 146 1.18 -6.98 5.58
CA LEU A 146 0.13 -5.97 5.74
C LEU A 146 0.38 -5.13 6.99
N PRO A 147 0.26 -3.80 6.92
CA PRO A 147 0.30 -2.93 8.10
C PRO A 147 -0.70 -3.36 9.18
N GLY A 148 -0.28 -3.29 10.45
CA GLY A 148 -1.06 -3.70 11.61
C GLY A 148 -0.82 -5.15 12.06
N ASN A 149 -0.07 -5.95 11.28
CA ASN A 149 0.32 -7.32 11.64
C ASN A 149 1.74 -7.65 11.13
N VAL A 150 2.55 -6.62 10.91
CA VAL A 150 3.85 -6.72 10.23
C VAL A 150 4.78 -7.70 10.94
N ILE A 151 4.87 -7.61 12.26
CA ILE A 151 5.78 -8.45 13.07
C ILE A 151 5.48 -9.94 12.90
N TYR A 152 4.19 -10.31 13.00
CA TYR A 152 3.79 -11.70 12.82
C TYR A 152 4.04 -12.18 11.40
N GLU A 153 3.64 -11.37 10.42
CA GLU A 153 3.73 -11.75 9.00
C GLU A 153 5.18 -11.81 8.50
N LEU A 154 6.09 -10.96 8.99
CA LEU A 154 7.52 -11.03 8.67
C LEU A 154 8.14 -12.39 9.04
N VAL A 155 7.67 -13.00 10.12
CA VAL A 155 8.18 -14.28 10.62
C VAL A 155 7.46 -15.46 9.97
N HIS A 156 6.14 -15.38 9.75
CA HIS A 156 5.32 -16.55 9.41
C HIS A 156 4.93 -16.68 7.94
N ASN A 157 4.96 -15.56 7.19
CA ASN A 157 4.60 -15.63 5.77
C ASN A 157 5.69 -16.30 4.95
N ASP A 158 5.26 -17.05 3.93
CA ASP A 158 6.15 -17.55 2.90
C ASP A 158 6.86 -16.41 2.17
N ARG A 159 8.13 -16.59 1.82
CA ARG A 159 8.91 -15.64 1.03
C ARG A 159 9.30 -16.20 -0.33
N VAL A 160 9.36 -15.33 -1.32
CA VAL A 160 9.89 -15.64 -2.66
C VAL A 160 11.28 -15.01 -2.74
N ILE A 161 12.31 -15.83 -2.91
CA ILE A 161 13.71 -15.39 -2.92
C ILE A 161 14.35 -15.76 -4.26
N GLY A 162 14.74 -14.73 -5.00
CA GLY A 162 15.40 -14.89 -6.30
C GLY A 162 16.81 -14.33 -6.30
N GLY A 163 17.80 -15.17 -6.50
CA GLY A 163 19.18 -14.77 -6.73
C GLY A 163 19.50 -14.54 -8.21
N MET A 164 20.59 -13.83 -8.52
CA MET A 164 21.13 -13.75 -9.87
C MET A 164 21.72 -15.10 -10.32
N ASP A 165 22.13 -15.92 -9.35
CA ASP A 165 22.58 -17.29 -9.50
C ASP A 165 22.13 -18.14 -8.30
N GLU A 166 22.39 -19.46 -8.35
CA GLU A 166 22.01 -20.37 -7.28
C GLU A 166 22.73 -20.06 -5.95
N ALA A 167 24.00 -19.69 -6.00
CA ALA A 167 24.78 -19.34 -4.81
C ALA A 167 24.23 -18.09 -4.13
N SER A 168 23.79 -17.09 -4.90
CA SER A 168 23.11 -15.90 -4.39
C SER A 168 21.76 -16.24 -3.75
N THR A 169 20.99 -17.15 -4.37
CA THR A 169 19.73 -17.63 -3.78
C THR A 169 19.96 -18.35 -2.46
N ASP A 170 20.96 -19.26 -2.41
CA ASP A 170 21.32 -19.98 -1.20
C ASP A 170 21.76 -19.06 -0.06
N LYS A 171 22.59 -18.06 -0.39
CA LYS A 171 23.06 -17.08 0.60
C LYS A 171 21.91 -16.26 1.17
N ALA A 172 20.97 -15.82 0.32
CA ALA A 172 19.79 -15.08 0.76
C ALA A 172 18.86 -15.97 1.60
N ILE A 173 18.59 -17.21 1.18
CA ILE A 173 17.81 -18.17 1.97
C ILE A 173 18.46 -18.41 3.34
N ALA A 174 19.76 -18.60 3.41
CA ALA A 174 20.49 -18.79 4.67
C ALA A 174 20.34 -17.58 5.61
N PHE A 175 20.26 -16.37 5.08
CA PHE A 175 19.97 -15.18 5.88
C PHE A 175 18.55 -15.18 6.42
N TYR A 176 17.54 -15.32 5.56
CA TYR A 176 16.13 -15.26 5.98
C TYR A 176 15.72 -16.43 6.88
N SER A 177 16.31 -17.60 6.72
CA SER A 177 16.05 -18.79 7.57
C SER A 177 16.39 -18.58 9.05
N GLN A 178 17.12 -17.53 9.39
CA GLN A 178 17.43 -17.20 10.78
C GLN A 178 16.20 -16.72 11.56
N PHE A 179 15.18 -16.14 10.88
CA PHE A 179 14.00 -15.59 11.54
C PHE A 179 12.68 -15.89 10.84
N VAL A 180 12.69 -16.32 9.58
CA VAL A 180 11.44 -16.67 8.84
C VAL A 180 11.11 -18.13 9.11
N GLN A 181 9.88 -18.39 9.57
CA GLN A 181 9.31 -19.72 9.81
C GLN A 181 8.46 -20.20 8.64
N GLY A 182 8.00 -19.29 7.76
CA GLY A 182 7.32 -19.62 6.52
C GLY A 182 8.25 -20.30 5.51
N THR A 183 7.68 -20.82 4.43
CA THR A 183 8.45 -21.47 3.36
C THR A 183 9.24 -20.45 2.55
N LEU A 184 10.52 -20.72 2.31
CA LEU A 184 11.39 -19.90 1.47
C LEU A 184 11.42 -20.49 0.06
N HIS A 185 10.63 -19.90 -0.85
CA HIS A 185 10.49 -20.36 -2.23
C HIS A 185 11.63 -19.82 -3.10
N ARG A 186 12.38 -20.72 -3.72
CA ARG A 186 13.53 -20.41 -4.57
C ARG A 186 13.09 -20.02 -5.98
N THR A 187 13.69 -18.99 -6.54
CA THR A 187 13.52 -18.59 -7.94
C THR A 187 14.69 -17.72 -8.41
N ASN A 188 14.55 -17.01 -9.54
CA ASN A 188 15.48 -15.98 -10.00
C ASN A 188 14.95 -14.58 -9.72
N CYS A 189 15.82 -13.56 -9.80
CA CYS A 189 15.48 -12.17 -9.49
C CYS A 189 14.25 -11.67 -10.28
N LYS A 190 14.22 -11.87 -11.61
CA LYS A 190 13.11 -11.39 -12.45
C LYS A 190 11.77 -12.01 -12.09
N THR A 191 11.76 -13.30 -11.79
CA THR A 191 10.54 -13.99 -11.35
C THR A 191 10.08 -13.46 -9.98
N ALA A 192 11.00 -13.23 -9.06
CA ALA A 192 10.67 -12.70 -7.74
C ALA A 192 10.14 -11.24 -7.82
N GLU A 193 10.74 -10.39 -8.66
CA GLU A 193 10.25 -9.04 -8.96
C GLU A 193 8.84 -9.09 -9.57
N MET A 194 8.63 -9.94 -10.57
CA MET A 194 7.34 -10.12 -11.24
C MET A 194 6.27 -10.67 -10.27
N CYS A 195 6.60 -11.58 -9.35
CA CYS A 195 5.65 -12.12 -8.37
C CYS A 195 4.97 -11.01 -7.59
N LYS A 196 5.74 -10.06 -7.04
CA LYS A 196 5.19 -8.95 -6.27
C LYS A 196 4.21 -8.10 -7.08
N LEU A 197 4.61 -7.73 -8.29
CA LEU A 197 3.79 -6.92 -9.20
C LEU A 197 2.52 -7.67 -9.64
N THR A 198 2.65 -8.98 -9.87
CA THR A 198 1.51 -9.84 -10.25
C THR A 198 0.48 -9.94 -9.14
N GLU A 199 0.89 -10.10 -7.89
CA GLU A 199 -0.03 -10.19 -6.73
C GLU A 199 -0.92 -8.94 -6.63
N ASN A 200 -0.32 -7.76 -6.69
CA ASN A 200 -1.04 -6.50 -6.60
C ASN A 200 -1.88 -6.21 -7.85
N SER A 201 -1.37 -6.51 -9.04
CA SER A 201 -2.11 -6.36 -10.30
C SER A 201 -3.30 -7.30 -10.39
N SER A 202 -3.14 -8.56 -9.95
CA SER A 202 -4.25 -9.52 -9.87
C SER A 202 -5.34 -9.02 -8.93
N ARG A 203 -4.97 -8.46 -7.79
CA ARG A 203 -5.91 -7.86 -6.82
C ARG A 203 -6.65 -6.67 -7.43
N ASP A 204 -5.93 -5.79 -8.13
CA ASP A 204 -6.51 -4.62 -8.80
C ASP A 204 -7.52 -5.01 -9.89
N VAL A 205 -7.19 -6.01 -10.72
CA VAL A 205 -8.09 -6.55 -11.76
C VAL A 205 -9.38 -7.13 -11.14
N GLN A 206 -9.26 -7.89 -10.05
CA GLN A 206 -10.42 -8.45 -9.36
C GLN A 206 -11.33 -7.37 -8.77
N ILE A 207 -10.77 -6.30 -8.23
CA ILE A 207 -11.54 -5.16 -7.72
C ILE A 207 -12.19 -4.40 -8.90
N ALA A 208 -11.48 -4.22 -10.01
CA ALA A 208 -12.02 -3.57 -11.21
C ALA A 208 -13.24 -4.32 -11.75
N PHE A 209 -13.20 -5.65 -11.79
CA PHE A 209 -14.35 -6.47 -12.17
C PHE A 209 -15.56 -6.24 -11.24
N ALA A 210 -15.35 -6.23 -9.92
CA ALA A 210 -16.42 -5.95 -8.95
C ALA A 210 -16.97 -4.52 -9.09
N ASN A 211 -16.09 -3.54 -9.33
CA ASN A 211 -16.48 -2.15 -9.55
C ASN A 211 -17.31 -2.00 -10.84
N GLU A 212 -16.89 -2.62 -11.94
CA GLU A 212 -17.65 -2.62 -13.22
C GLU A 212 -19.02 -3.27 -13.05
N LEU A 213 -19.10 -4.44 -12.38
CA LEU A 213 -20.38 -5.07 -12.02
C LEU A 213 -21.30 -4.10 -11.27
N SER A 214 -20.78 -3.33 -10.34
CA SER A 214 -21.58 -2.35 -9.59
C SER A 214 -22.18 -1.26 -10.48
N LEU A 215 -21.46 -0.83 -11.52
CA LEU A 215 -21.97 0.13 -12.51
C LEU A 215 -23.09 -0.47 -13.35
N ILE A 216 -22.92 -1.71 -13.81
CA ILE A 216 -23.91 -2.47 -14.56
C ILE A 216 -25.18 -2.66 -13.71
N CYS A 217 -25.02 -3.08 -12.45
CA CYS A 217 -26.11 -3.32 -11.51
C CYS A 217 -26.96 -2.07 -11.26
N VAL A 218 -26.32 -0.91 -11.06
CA VAL A 218 -27.06 0.36 -10.91
C VAL A 218 -27.90 0.66 -12.14
N LYS A 219 -27.38 0.43 -13.36
CA LYS A 219 -28.13 0.64 -14.61
C LYS A 219 -29.25 -0.37 -14.79
N ALA A 220 -29.06 -1.61 -14.34
CA ALA A 220 -30.03 -2.70 -14.44
C ALA A 220 -31.04 -2.74 -13.29
N GLY A 221 -30.92 -1.89 -12.27
CA GLY A 221 -31.77 -1.91 -11.08
C GLY A 221 -31.55 -3.13 -10.18
N ILE A 222 -30.33 -3.67 -10.15
CA ILE A 222 -29.94 -4.87 -9.38
C ILE A 222 -29.14 -4.44 -8.16
N ASN A 223 -29.35 -5.13 -7.03
CA ASN A 223 -28.48 -5.00 -5.86
C ASN A 223 -27.18 -5.78 -6.11
N VAL A 224 -26.06 -5.06 -6.26
CA VAL A 224 -24.74 -5.68 -6.53
C VAL A 224 -24.26 -6.57 -5.38
N TRP A 225 -24.60 -6.25 -4.15
CA TRP A 225 -24.19 -7.02 -2.97
C TRP A 225 -24.88 -8.38 -2.95
N GLU A 226 -26.17 -8.41 -3.22
CA GLU A 226 -26.96 -9.65 -3.37
C GLU A 226 -26.43 -10.47 -4.55
N LEU A 227 -26.24 -9.84 -5.71
CA LEU A 227 -25.68 -10.50 -6.89
C LEU A 227 -24.37 -11.21 -6.58
N ILE A 228 -23.42 -10.50 -5.96
CA ILE A 228 -22.11 -11.06 -5.62
C ILE A 228 -22.22 -12.20 -4.60
N ALA A 229 -23.07 -12.04 -3.58
CA ALA A 229 -23.30 -13.09 -2.59
C ALA A 229 -23.86 -14.37 -3.23
N LEU A 230 -24.76 -14.25 -4.20
CA LEU A 230 -25.33 -15.38 -4.94
C LEU A 230 -24.30 -15.98 -5.93
N ALA A 231 -23.61 -15.16 -6.70
CA ALA A 231 -22.60 -15.61 -7.66
C ALA A 231 -21.48 -16.38 -6.99
N ASN A 232 -21.04 -15.93 -5.80
CA ASN A 232 -20.00 -16.60 -5.00
C ASN A 232 -20.44 -17.94 -4.37
N LYS A 233 -21.72 -18.34 -4.52
CA LYS A 233 -22.13 -19.73 -4.20
C LYS A 233 -21.64 -20.74 -5.23
N HIS A 234 -21.27 -20.28 -6.42
CA HIS A 234 -20.67 -21.14 -7.42
C HIS A 234 -19.23 -21.52 -7.01
N PRO A 235 -18.84 -22.80 -6.97
CA PRO A 235 -17.59 -23.26 -6.35
C PRO A 235 -16.29 -22.75 -7.00
N ARG A 236 -16.36 -22.23 -8.22
CA ARG A 236 -15.23 -21.67 -8.97
C ARG A 236 -15.26 -20.15 -9.11
N VAL A 237 -16.14 -19.47 -8.36
CA VAL A 237 -16.32 -18.01 -8.45
C VAL A 237 -16.02 -17.37 -7.10
N ASN A 238 -15.15 -16.36 -7.10
CA ASN A 238 -14.83 -15.55 -5.93
C ASN A 238 -14.70 -14.08 -6.33
N ILE A 239 -15.83 -13.40 -6.43
CA ILE A 239 -15.90 -11.98 -6.78
C ILE A 239 -15.69 -11.16 -5.52
N LEU A 240 -14.80 -10.17 -5.58
CA LEU A 240 -14.54 -9.24 -4.49
C LEU A 240 -15.68 -8.24 -4.32
N GLN A 241 -15.65 -7.49 -3.22
CA GLN A 241 -16.64 -6.45 -2.98
C GLN A 241 -16.27 -5.16 -3.74
N PRO A 242 -17.23 -4.50 -4.41
CA PRO A 242 -17.00 -3.20 -5.03
C PRO A 242 -16.83 -2.10 -3.98
N GLY A 243 -16.25 -0.99 -4.40
CA GLY A 243 -16.06 0.21 -3.58
C GLY A 243 -16.03 1.47 -4.43
N CYS A 244 -15.43 2.53 -3.91
CA CYS A 244 -15.27 3.81 -4.60
C CYS A 244 -14.14 3.83 -5.64
N GLY A 245 -13.37 2.77 -5.74
CA GLY A 245 -12.13 2.66 -6.52
C GLY A 245 -11.06 1.96 -5.71
N VAL A 246 -9.80 2.12 -6.11
CA VAL A 246 -8.63 1.52 -5.43
C VAL A 246 -7.65 2.62 -5.02
N GLY A 247 -7.32 2.64 -3.74
CA GLY A 247 -6.34 3.55 -3.14
C GLY A 247 -5.18 2.82 -2.47
N GLY A 248 -4.41 3.57 -1.68
CA GLY A 248 -3.18 3.10 -1.06
C GLY A 248 -1.98 3.17 -1.99
N HIS A 249 -0.81 2.89 -1.44
CA HIS A 249 0.47 3.06 -2.15
C HIS A 249 1.02 1.77 -2.80
N CYS A 250 0.25 0.68 -2.77
CA CYS A 250 0.64 -0.59 -3.39
C CYS A 250 -0.28 -0.93 -4.57
N ILE A 251 -1.54 -1.34 -4.30
CA ILE A 251 -2.46 -1.80 -5.36
C ILE A 251 -2.79 -0.68 -6.36
N ALA A 252 -2.83 0.58 -5.93
CA ALA A 252 -3.04 1.72 -6.81
C ALA A 252 -1.81 2.09 -7.66
N VAL A 253 -0.62 1.60 -7.32
CA VAL A 253 0.68 2.00 -7.88
C VAL A 253 1.33 0.88 -8.68
N ASP A 254 1.51 -0.31 -8.10
CA ASP A 254 2.31 -1.39 -8.68
C ASP A 254 1.85 -1.85 -10.08
N PRO A 255 0.53 -1.87 -10.42
CA PRO A 255 0.10 -2.19 -11.78
C PRO A 255 0.68 -1.27 -12.85
N TYR A 256 0.95 0.00 -12.51
CA TYR A 256 1.57 0.93 -13.45
C TYR A 256 3.02 0.54 -13.78
N PHE A 257 3.73 -0.17 -12.90
CA PHE A 257 5.07 -0.68 -13.21
C PHE A 257 5.03 -1.69 -14.37
N LEU A 258 3.98 -2.53 -14.39
CA LEU A 258 3.78 -3.46 -15.51
C LEU A 258 3.32 -2.75 -16.79
N THR A 259 2.43 -1.77 -16.67
CA THR A 259 1.93 -1.06 -17.86
C THR A 259 2.96 -0.12 -18.48
N ALA A 260 3.91 0.38 -17.69
CA ALA A 260 5.02 1.18 -18.18
C ALA A 260 6.07 0.34 -18.92
N ASP A 261 6.42 -0.83 -18.36
CA ASP A 261 7.46 -1.70 -18.95
C ASP A 261 6.92 -2.59 -20.10
N PHE A 262 5.62 -2.96 -20.06
CA PHE A 262 4.98 -3.88 -20.99
C PHE A 262 3.65 -3.30 -21.54
N PRO A 263 3.68 -2.14 -22.23
CA PRO A 263 2.44 -1.43 -22.60
C PRO A 263 1.57 -2.20 -23.61
N VAL A 264 2.18 -3.08 -24.42
CA VAL A 264 1.46 -3.89 -25.43
C VAL A 264 0.81 -5.13 -24.77
N GLU A 265 1.49 -5.76 -23.84
CA GLU A 265 1.09 -7.02 -23.22
C GLU A 265 0.14 -6.84 -22.03
N SER A 266 0.16 -5.67 -21.37
CA SER A 266 -0.58 -5.42 -20.11
C SER A 266 -1.99 -4.81 -20.30
N GLN A 267 -2.66 -5.10 -21.41
CA GLN A 267 -3.95 -4.50 -21.79
C GLN A 267 -5.03 -4.64 -20.69
N LEU A 268 -5.17 -5.83 -20.11
CA LEU A 268 -6.15 -6.09 -19.05
C LEU A 268 -5.83 -5.29 -17.78
N ILE A 269 -4.56 -5.24 -17.41
CA ILE A 269 -4.08 -4.51 -16.22
C ILE A 269 -4.33 -3.01 -16.39
N ALA A 270 -3.99 -2.47 -17.57
CA ALA A 270 -4.24 -1.07 -17.90
C ALA A 270 -5.74 -0.73 -17.84
N LYS A 271 -6.59 -1.57 -18.43
CA LYS A 271 -8.03 -1.36 -18.42
C LYS A 271 -8.61 -1.47 -17.00
N ALA A 272 -8.11 -2.36 -16.17
CA ALA A 272 -8.52 -2.47 -14.78
C ALA A 272 -8.22 -1.17 -13.99
N ARG A 273 -7.04 -0.57 -14.19
CA ARG A 273 -6.70 0.73 -13.61
C ARG A 273 -7.65 1.84 -14.09
N GLU A 274 -7.96 1.89 -15.38
CA GLU A 274 -8.94 2.85 -15.91
C GLU A 274 -10.31 2.70 -15.25
N ILE A 275 -10.80 1.46 -15.10
CA ILE A 275 -12.11 1.16 -14.47
C ILE A 275 -12.10 1.61 -13.01
N ASN A 276 -11.04 1.28 -12.24
CA ASN A 276 -10.94 1.64 -10.84
C ASN A 276 -10.85 3.18 -10.66
N ASN A 277 -10.14 3.88 -11.53
CA ASN A 277 -10.08 5.34 -11.53
C ASN A 277 -11.43 5.97 -11.93
N TYR A 278 -12.06 5.44 -12.98
CA TYR A 278 -13.38 5.90 -13.44
C TYR A 278 -14.45 5.71 -12.36
N LYS A 279 -14.35 4.64 -11.55
CA LYS A 279 -15.31 4.41 -10.45
C LYS A 279 -15.35 5.57 -9.46
N ALA A 280 -14.21 6.13 -9.08
CA ALA A 280 -14.17 7.28 -8.19
C ALA A 280 -14.83 8.53 -8.82
N PHE A 281 -14.54 8.78 -10.08
CA PHE A 281 -15.19 9.86 -10.84
C PHE A 281 -16.70 9.67 -10.90
N TRP A 282 -17.17 8.46 -11.25
CA TRP A 282 -18.59 8.13 -11.30
C TRP A 282 -19.29 8.30 -9.94
N CYS A 283 -18.64 7.94 -8.84
CA CYS A 283 -19.19 8.16 -7.50
C CYS A 283 -19.39 9.66 -7.24
N ALA A 284 -18.41 10.49 -7.58
CA ALA A 284 -18.54 11.95 -7.43
C ALA A 284 -19.73 12.50 -8.24
N GLU A 285 -19.88 12.10 -9.52
CA GLU A 285 -21.03 12.49 -10.34
C GLU A 285 -22.39 12.06 -9.74
N LYS A 286 -22.44 10.88 -9.12
CA LYS A 286 -23.66 10.43 -8.43
C LYS A 286 -24.03 11.31 -7.25
N VAL A 287 -23.05 11.74 -6.47
CA VAL A 287 -23.26 12.68 -5.35
C VAL A 287 -23.74 14.04 -5.88
N GLU A 288 -23.06 14.61 -6.87
CA GLU A 288 -23.41 15.87 -7.49
C GLU A 288 -24.84 15.86 -8.05
N ASN A 289 -25.20 14.78 -8.76
CA ASN A 289 -26.55 14.61 -9.30
C ASN A 289 -27.62 14.49 -8.19
N ALA A 290 -27.33 13.81 -7.08
CA ALA A 290 -28.24 13.74 -5.94
C ALA A 290 -28.44 15.11 -5.28
N MET A 291 -27.37 15.89 -5.14
CA MET A 291 -27.43 17.26 -4.62
C MET A 291 -28.28 18.18 -5.48
N LEU A 292 -28.09 18.14 -6.81
CA LEU A 292 -28.86 18.94 -7.76
C LEU A 292 -30.37 18.58 -7.74
N ARG A 293 -30.71 17.30 -7.68
CA ARG A 293 -32.10 16.84 -7.56
C ARG A 293 -32.75 17.33 -6.28
N PHE A 294 -32.02 17.18 -5.15
CA PHE A 294 -32.48 17.64 -3.86
C PHE A 294 -32.77 19.17 -3.88
N GLU A 295 -31.85 19.97 -4.45
CA GLU A 295 -32.02 21.42 -4.56
C GLU A 295 -33.24 21.80 -5.42
N LEU A 296 -33.48 21.10 -6.53
CA LEU A 296 -34.67 21.31 -7.38
C LEU A 296 -35.98 20.97 -6.67
N GLU A 297 -36.01 19.89 -5.91
CA GLU A 297 -37.19 19.40 -5.20
C GLU A 297 -37.51 20.20 -3.92
N ASN A 298 -36.50 20.66 -3.22
CA ASN A 298 -36.64 21.28 -1.88
C ASN A 298 -36.43 22.80 -1.90
N HIS A 299 -36.01 23.39 -3.02
CA HIS A 299 -35.72 24.81 -3.18
C HIS A 299 -34.66 25.34 -2.17
N ARG A 300 -33.79 24.48 -1.69
CA ARG A 300 -32.66 24.78 -0.84
C ARG A 300 -31.51 23.82 -1.12
N LYS A 301 -30.29 24.22 -0.78
CA LYS A 301 -29.13 23.32 -0.87
C LYS A 301 -29.19 22.24 0.21
N PRO A 302 -28.74 21.01 -0.10
CA PRO A 302 -28.62 19.96 0.89
C PRO A 302 -27.43 20.17 1.83
N THR A 303 -27.55 19.64 3.03
CA THR A 303 -26.40 19.29 3.88
C THR A 303 -25.96 17.87 3.52
N VAL A 304 -24.69 17.67 3.18
CA VAL A 304 -24.15 16.38 2.71
C VAL A 304 -23.10 15.85 3.68
N ALA A 305 -23.29 14.63 4.18
CA ALA A 305 -22.29 13.95 4.98
C ALA A 305 -21.44 13.02 4.10
N MET A 306 -20.13 13.31 3.99
CA MET A 306 -19.15 12.47 3.28
C MET A 306 -18.48 11.54 4.29
N MET A 307 -18.92 10.28 4.34
CA MET A 307 -18.61 9.30 5.39
C MET A 307 -17.40 8.43 5.03
N GLY A 308 -16.24 8.80 5.54
CA GLY A 308 -14.95 8.14 5.34
C GLY A 308 -14.06 8.84 4.30
N LEU A 309 -12.78 8.98 4.65
CA LEU A 309 -11.72 9.52 3.78
C LEU A 309 -10.60 8.51 3.53
N ALA A 310 -10.43 7.50 4.40
CA ALA A 310 -9.39 6.50 4.26
C ALA A 310 -9.65 5.58 3.05
N PHE A 311 -8.57 5.06 2.45
CA PHE A 311 -8.71 4.17 1.29
C PHE A 311 -9.20 2.76 1.66
N LYS A 312 -9.17 2.40 2.94
CA LYS A 312 -9.58 1.09 3.47
C LYS A 312 -10.27 1.27 4.83
N PRO A 313 -11.23 0.39 5.19
CA PRO A 313 -11.88 0.44 6.49
C PRO A 313 -10.93 0.34 7.68
N ASN A 314 -11.23 1.09 8.74
CA ASN A 314 -10.59 1.02 10.06
C ASN A 314 -9.07 1.31 10.08
N ILE A 315 -8.62 2.16 9.16
CA ILE A 315 -7.25 2.70 9.15
C ILE A 315 -7.29 4.23 9.02
N ASP A 316 -6.16 4.87 9.28
CA ASP A 316 -5.93 6.32 9.20
C ASP A 316 -5.19 6.77 7.91
N ASP A 317 -4.94 5.84 6.97
CA ASP A 317 -4.17 6.11 5.75
C ASP A 317 -5.06 6.69 4.64
N LEU A 318 -4.74 7.91 4.24
CA LEU A 318 -5.46 8.68 3.21
C LEU A 318 -4.71 8.75 1.87
N ARG A 319 -3.61 8.01 1.70
CA ARG A 319 -2.80 8.05 0.47
C ARG A 319 -3.56 7.44 -0.69
N GLU A 320 -3.55 8.13 -1.84
CA GLU A 320 -4.26 7.73 -3.07
C GLU A 320 -5.73 7.31 -2.82
N SER A 321 -6.39 7.88 -1.78
CA SER A 321 -7.74 7.48 -1.42
C SER A 321 -8.78 7.97 -2.43
N PRO A 322 -9.58 7.06 -3.04
CA PRO A 322 -10.73 7.41 -3.84
C PRO A 322 -11.78 8.22 -3.04
N ALA A 323 -12.00 7.89 -1.77
CA ALA A 323 -12.93 8.59 -0.90
C ALA A 323 -12.53 10.06 -0.70
N LYS A 324 -11.24 10.31 -0.47
CA LYS A 324 -10.68 11.66 -0.39
C LYS A 324 -10.81 12.42 -1.72
N TYR A 325 -10.55 11.75 -2.85
CA TYR A 325 -10.72 12.31 -4.19
C TYR A 325 -12.17 12.74 -4.43
N ILE A 326 -13.15 11.85 -4.15
CA ILE A 326 -14.58 12.11 -4.32
C ILE A 326 -15.00 13.31 -3.46
N THR A 327 -14.62 13.33 -2.18
CA THR A 327 -14.92 14.43 -1.25
C THR A 327 -14.37 15.76 -1.77
N THR A 328 -13.10 15.78 -2.21
CA THR A 328 -12.47 16.98 -2.78
C THR A 328 -13.19 17.46 -4.03
N LYS A 329 -13.54 16.53 -4.93
CA LYS A 329 -14.22 16.83 -6.19
C LYS A 329 -15.60 17.46 -5.95
N VAL A 330 -16.40 16.85 -5.08
CA VAL A 330 -17.73 17.35 -4.72
C VAL A 330 -17.65 18.74 -4.05
N MET A 331 -16.68 18.96 -3.17
CA MET A 331 -16.49 20.28 -2.55
C MET A 331 -16.09 21.37 -3.56
N GLN A 332 -15.32 21.01 -4.60
CA GLN A 332 -14.90 21.95 -5.64
C GLN A 332 -16.04 22.31 -6.60
N SER A 333 -16.92 21.35 -6.93
CA SER A 333 -18.01 21.56 -7.89
C SER A 333 -19.25 22.18 -7.26
N CYS A 334 -19.47 22.03 -5.96
CA CYS A 334 -20.69 22.43 -5.27
C CYS A 334 -20.46 23.63 -4.35
N ASN A 335 -20.24 24.82 -4.93
CA ASN A 335 -20.07 26.05 -4.17
C ASN A 335 -21.31 26.34 -3.28
N ASN A 336 -21.06 26.62 -1.99
CA ASN A 336 -22.05 26.97 -0.95
C ASN A 336 -22.98 25.81 -0.49
N ALA A 337 -22.70 24.56 -0.75
CA ALA A 337 -23.36 23.45 -0.03
C ALA A 337 -22.67 23.23 1.33
N ASP A 338 -23.42 22.84 2.35
CA ASP A 338 -22.85 22.45 3.66
C ASP A 338 -22.39 20.99 3.57
N ILE A 339 -21.05 20.80 3.43
CA ILE A 339 -20.44 19.48 3.31
C ILE A 339 -19.74 19.12 4.64
N LEU A 340 -20.28 18.12 5.32
CA LEU A 340 -19.77 17.57 6.56
C LEU A 340 -18.84 16.41 6.24
N VAL A 341 -17.54 16.60 6.47
CA VAL A 341 -16.52 15.58 6.17
C VAL A 341 -16.25 14.75 7.43
N VAL A 342 -16.28 13.44 7.28
CA VAL A 342 -16.15 12.48 8.38
C VAL A 342 -15.02 11.51 8.14
N GLU A 343 -14.12 11.38 9.13
CA GLU A 343 -13.12 10.32 9.18
C GLU A 343 -12.84 9.94 10.64
N PRO A 344 -13.39 8.82 11.15
CA PRO A 344 -13.30 8.50 12.58
C PRO A 344 -11.89 8.09 13.05
N ASN A 345 -11.01 7.70 12.13
CA ASN A 345 -9.66 7.23 12.47
C ASN A 345 -8.59 8.31 12.40
N VAL A 346 -8.96 9.54 11.99
CA VAL A 346 -8.05 10.69 11.89
C VAL A 346 -8.54 11.79 12.80
N LYS A 347 -7.70 12.29 13.70
CA LYS A 347 -8.06 13.36 14.65
C LYS A 347 -8.20 14.72 14.00
N GLU A 348 -7.27 15.05 13.10
CA GLU A 348 -7.19 16.34 12.42
C GLU A 348 -6.74 16.17 10.98
N HIS A 349 -7.20 17.03 10.08
CA HIS A 349 -6.77 17.05 8.68
C HIS A 349 -6.52 18.48 8.22
N ASN A 350 -5.41 18.71 7.51
CA ASN A 350 -4.94 20.05 7.12
C ASN A 350 -5.89 20.79 6.15
N VAL A 351 -6.73 20.06 5.42
CA VAL A 351 -7.60 20.62 4.37
C VAL A 351 -9.08 20.55 4.78
N PHE A 352 -9.50 19.46 5.46
CA PHE A 352 -10.89 19.23 5.81
C PHE A 352 -11.13 19.47 7.30
N LYS A 353 -12.18 20.24 7.62
CA LYS A 353 -12.72 20.28 8.97
C LYS A 353 -13.52 19.00 9.18
N LEU A 354 -13.03 18.13 10.06
CA LEU A 354 -13.70 16.87 10.37
C LEU A 354 -14.89 17.10 11.32
N THR A 355 -15.96 16.34 11.08
CA THR A 355 -17.19 16.33 11.88
C THR A 355 -17.37 14.93 12.50
N ASP A 356 -17.93 14.84 13.69
CA ASP A 356 -18.30 13.56 14.30
C ASP A 356 -19.32 12.82 13.40
N TYR A 357 -19.17 11.51 13.29
CA TYR A 357 -19.96 10.71 12.34
C TYR A 357 -21.45 10.67 12.69
N ARG A 358 -21.83 10.72 13.98
CA ARG A 358 -23.24 10.76 14.41
C ARG A 358 -23.83 12.13 14.16
N GLU A 359 -23.10 13.18 14.52
CA GLU A 359 -23.53 14.56 14.23
C GLU A 359 -23.73 14.78 12.74
N ALA A 360 -22.77 14.36 11.90
CA ALA A 360 -22.87 14.48 10.46
C ALA A 360 -24.07 13.67 9.91
N TYR A 361 -24.24 12.43 10.38
CA TYR A 361 -25.36 11.58 9.99
C TYR A 361 -26.71 12.20 10.32
N ASP A 362 -26.86 12.76 11.53
CA ASP A 362 -28.15 13.34 11.97
C ASP A 362 -28.50 14.62 11.21
N ARG A 363 -27.51 15.48 10.95
CA ARG A 363 -27.70 16.78 10.27
C ARG A 363 -27.89 16.67 8.77
N ALA A 364 -27.35 15.65 8.12
CA ALA A 364 -27.33 15.55 6.67
C ALA A 364 -28.67 15.22 6.06
N ASP A 365 -28.99 15.85 4.94
CA ASP A 365 -30.06 15.44 4.01
C ASP A 365 -29.60 14.28 3.13
N ILE A 366 -28.33 14.32 2.70
CA ILE A 366 -27.69 13.30 1.86
C ILE A 366 -26.52 12.70 2.62
N VAL A 367 -26.53 11.38 2.78
CA VAL A 367 -25.44 10.64 3.42
C VAL A 367 -24.72 9.78 2.38
N VAL A 368 -23.41 9.96 2.26
CA VAL A 368 -22.58 9.29 1.26
C VAL A 368 -21.56 8.42 1.97
N PHE A 369 -21.76 7.10 1.96
CA PHE A 369 -20.80 6.15 2.52
C PHE A 369 -19.72 5.80 1.49
N LEU A 370 -18.49 6.24 1.75
CA LEU A 370 -17.33 6.06 0.89
C LEU A 370 -16.39 4.96 1.37
N THR A 371 -16.25 4.82 2.70
CA THR A 371 -15.41 3.80 3.34
C THR A 371 -16.20 3.12 4.45
N ALA A 372 -16.19 1.77 4.47
CA ALA A 372 -17.03 0.98 5.38
C ALA A 372 -16.41 0.83 6.78
N HIS A 373 -16.15 1.94 7.49
CA HIS A 373 -15.68 1.90 8.86
C HIS A 373 -16.71 1.27 9.81
N ASP A 374 -16.24 0.53 10.82
CA ASP A 374 -17.12 -0.16 11.76
C ASP A 374 -18.09 0.76 12.51
N PRO A 375 -17.71 1.98 12.94
CA PRO A 375 -18.68 2.91 13.54
C PRO A 375 -19.89 3.21 12.64
N PHE A 376 -19.73 3.25 11.33
CA PHE A 376 -20.83 3.56 10.40
C PHE A 376 -21.86 2.43 10.31
N LYS A 377 -21.45 1.18 10.53
CA LYS A 377 -22.36 0.01 10.55
C LYS A 377 -23.36 0.04 11.70
N THR A 378 -23.10 0.89 12.71
CA THR A 378 -24.02 1.08 13.85
C THR A 378 -25.13 2.08 13.58
N LEU A 379 -25.05 2.84 12.48
CA LEU A 379 -26.05 3.84 12.13
C LEU A 379 -27.30 3.18 11.57
N PRO A 380 -28.53 3.53 12.05
CA PRO A 380 -29.75 2.97 11.51
C PRO A 380 -29.98 3.48 10.09
N ARG A 381 -30.61 2.68 9.23
CA ARG A 381 -31.09 3.19 7.95
C ARG A 381 -32.30 4.10 8.20
N ARG A 382 -32.33 5.27 7.55
CA ARG A 382 -33.38 6.27 7.70
C ARG A 382 -33.98 6.61 6.32
N ASP A 383 -35.30 6.58 6.24
CA ASP A 383 -36.04 6.83 4.98
C ASP A 383 -36.23 8.34 4.71
N ASP A 384 -35.98 9.20 5.71
CA ASP A 384 -36.01 10.67 5.57
C ASP A 384 -34.72 11.24 4.98
N LYS A 385 -33.75 10.40 4.63
CA LYS A 385 -32.45 10.78 4.06
C LYS A 385 -32.19 10.12 2.71
N ILE A 386 -31.53 10.84 1.82
CA ILE A 386 -30.97 10.25 0.59
C ILE A 386 -29.66 9.56 0.98
N ILE A 387 -29.60 8.24 0.80
CA ILE A 387 -28.42 7.45 1.14
C ILE A 387 -27.74 6.95 -0.14
N LEU A 388 -26.48 7.33 -0.31
CA LEU A 388 -25.59 6.82 -1.36
C LEU A 388 -24.55 5.90 -0.71
N ASP A 389 -24.78 4.60 -0.79
CA ASP A 389 -23.89 3.59 -0.19
C ASP A 389 -23.02 2.95 -1.27
N PHE A 390 -21.78 3.43 -1.40
CA PHE A 390 -20.81 2.91 -2.36
C PHE A 390 -19.92 1.78 -1.80
N CYS A 391 -20.00 1.49 -0.51
CA CYS A 391 -19.12 0.53 0.15
C CYS A 391 -19.85 -0.60 0.92
N GLY A 392 -21.20 -0.63 0.87
CA GLY A 392 -22.01 -1.70 1.41
C GLY A 392 -22.18 -1.65 2.94
N ILE A 393 -22.53 -0.51 3.49
CA ILE A 393 -22.93 -0.35 4.90
C ILE A 393 -24.26 -1.06 5.16
N TYR A 394 -25.20 -0.93 4.22
CA TYR A 394 -26.55 -1.50 4.31
C TYR A 394 -26.75 -2.64 3.26
N LYS A 395 -25.87 -3.64 3.30
CA LYS A 395 -25.92 -4.83 2.40
C LYS A 395 -27.19 -5.63 2.57
#